data_27fd085e56e158dbcda4f59f1398499b
#
_entry.id   27fd085e56e158dbcda4f59f1398499b
#
_cell.length_a   1.000
_cell.length_b   1.000
_cell.length_c   1.000
_cell.angle_alpha   90.00
_cell.angle_beta   90.00
_cell.angle_gamma   90.00
#
_symmetry.space_group_name_H-M   'P 1'
#
loop_
_entity.id
_entity.type
_entity.pdbx_description
1 polymer ?
#
loop_
_entity_poly.entity_id
_entity_poly.type
_entity_poly.pdbx_seq_one_letter_code
_entity_poly.pdbx_strand_id
1 'polypeptide(L)'
;MAKYPPGQRKSVKPLKSKKHSARENPSSFVLRLLLSASPYYVSGSILAQRLKMSRVGVWSRIAKLREAGLSIEASQNRGYRLAAEPDKFNQSLLEAWIHEEKAKCKIFVQNSIDSTNSEAEKLLANGEKGPFAVIANEQKKGRGRLGRSWY
;
A
#
# COMPACT_ATOMS: atom_id res chain seq x y z
N MET A 1 20.68 -15.81 -9.33
CA MET A 1 21.35 -14.66 -8.68
C MET A 1 21.75 -13.64 -9.73
N ALA A 2 20.95 -12.61 -9.94
CA ALA A 2 21.29 -11.55 -10.90
C ALA A 2 22.10 -10.48 -10.17
N LYS A 3 23.39 -10.37 -10.51
CA LYS A 3 24.30 -9.32 -10.02
C LYS A 3 23.94 -7.99 -10.71
N TYR A 4 23.47 -7.02 -9.95
CA TYR A 4 23.34 -5.65 -10.41
C TYR A 4 24.66 -4.90 -10.27
N PRO A 5 25.11 -4.17 -11.31
CA PRO A 5 26.34 -3.42 -11.25
C PRO A 5 26.19 -2.19 -10.35
N PRO A 6 27.21 -1.81 -9.55
CA PRO A 6 27.19 -0.60 -8.75
C PRO A 6 27.45 0.63 -9.63
N GLY A 7 26.64 1.66 -9.49
CA GLY A 7 27.08 3.03 -9.82
C GLY A 7 26.39 3.79 -10.95
N GLN A 8 25.14 3.54 -11.32
CA GLN A 8 24.44 4.49 -12.20
C GLN A 8 23.40 5.29 -11.42
N ARG A 9 23.71 6.56 -11.17
CA ARG A 9 22.73 7.59 -10.76
C ARG A 9 21.85 7.92 -11.96
N LYS A 10 20.87 7.07 -12.28
CA LYS A 10 19.77 7.52 -13.12
C LYS A 10 18.86 8.37 -12.26
N SER A 11 18.84 9.68 -12.51
CA SER A 11 17.87 10.60 -11.92
C SER A 11 16.48 10.11 -12.31
N VAL A 12 15.71 9.70 -11.31
CA VAL A 12 14.29 9.42 -11.47
C VAL A 12 13.65 10.72 -11.95
N LYS A 13 13.15 10.76 -13.19
CA LYS A 13 12.38 11.92 -13.69
C LYS A 13 11.28 12.20 -12.66
N PRO A 14 11.13 13.46 -12.18
CA PRO A 14 10.11 13.76 -11.21
C PRO A 14 8.75 13.46 -11.83
N LEU A 15 8.00 12.53 -11.24
CA LEU A 15 6.59 12.38 -11.54
C LEU A 15 5.95 13.76 -11.44
N LYS A 16 5.29 14.22 -12.52
CA LYS A 16 4.59 15.50 -12.55
C LYS A 16 3.71 15.59 -11.31
N SER A 17 3.94 16.59 -10.50
CA SER A 17 3.26 16.82 -9.23
C SER A 17 1.77 17.03 -9.45
N LYS A 18 0.98 15.95 -9.43
CA LYS A 18 -0.44 16.09 -9.14
C LYS A 18 -0.57 16.45 -7.67
N LYS A 19 -1.24 17.57 -7.38
CA LYS A 19 -1.52 18.04 -6.02
C LYS A 19 -2.06 16.86 -5.20
N HIS A 20 -1.47 16.65 -4.02
CA HIS A 20 -1.97 15.71 -3.03
C HIS A 20 -3.47 15.96 -2.82
N SER A 21 -4.31 15.00 -3.18
CA SER A 21 -5.74 15.07 -2.90
C SER A 21 -5.89 14.96 -1.38
N ALA A 22 -6.67 15.84 -0.76
CA ALA A 22 -6.88 15.90 0.69
C ALA A 22 -7.49 14.63 1.31
N ARG A 23 -7.62 13.55 0.55
CA ARG A 23 -8.21 12.26 0.92
C ARG A 23 -7.26 11.06 0.83
N GLU A 24 -6.02 11.25 0.37
CA GLU A 24 -5.08 10.13 0.25
C GLU A 24 -4.41 9.83 1.61
N ASN A 25 -4.43 8.55 2.01
CA ASN A 25 -3.72 8.09 3.20
C ASN A 25 -2.21 8.31 3.05
N PRO A 26 -1.53 9.01 3.98
CA PRO A 26 -0.09 9.27 3.88
C PRO A 26 0.77 8.00 3.73
N SER A 27 0.35 6.88 4.31
CA SER A 27 1.05 5.59 4.16
C SER A 27 0.95 5.05 2.74
N SER A 28 -0.23 5.15 2.11
CA SER A 28 -0.46 4.75 0.72
C SER A 28 0.34 5.63 -0.23
N PHE A 29 0.45 6.93 0.06
CA PHE A 29 1.29 7.84 -0.72
C PHE A 29 2.78 7.50 -0.63
N VAL A 30 3.30 7.18 0.57
CA VAL A 30 4.68 6.68 0.74
C VAL A 30 4.90 5.44 -0.12
N LEU A 31 4.02 4.45 -0.02
CA LEU A 31 4.15 3.20 -0.78
C LEU A 31 4.13 3.44 -2.29
N ARG A 32 3.26 4.28 -2.78
CA ARG A 32 3.21 4.65 -4.20
C ARG A 32 4.53 5.24 -4.69
N LEU A 33 5.15 6.13 -3.89
CA LEU A 33 6.46 6.69 -4.25
C LEU A 33 7.56 5.62 -4.23
N LEU A 34 7.54 4.69 -3.26
CA LEU A 34 8.52 3.61 -3.19
C LEU A 34 8.32 2.60 -4.34
N LEU A 35 7.08 2.23 -4.67
CA LEU A 35 6.76 1.35 -5.80
C LEU A 35 7.21 1.95 -7.12
N SER A 36 6.87 3.22 -7.37
CA SER A 36 7.23 3.89 -8.62
C SER A 36 8.74 4.11 -8.79
N ALA A 37 9.49 4.09 -7.70
CA ALA A 37 10.95 4.22 -7.71
C ALA A 37 11.67 2.87 -7.69
N SER A 38 10.98 1.76 -7.47
CA SER A 38 11.59 0.43 -7.38
C SER A 38 12.45 0.12 -8.61
N PRO A 39 13.64 -0.46 -8.44
CA PRO A 39 14.28 -0.94 -7.20
C PRO A 39 15.13 0.14 -6.47
N TYR A 40 15.01 1.40 -6.82
CA TYR A 40 15.85 2.49 -6.32
C TYR A 40 15.34 3.06 -4.99
N TYR A 41 16.25 3.73 -4.25
CA TYR A 41 15.92 4.41 -3.00
C TYR A 41 15.26 5.77 -3.26
N VAL A 42 14.29 6.10 -2.41
CA VAL A 42 13.67 7.43 -2.34
C VAL A 42 14.20 8.13 -1.09
N SER A 43 14.77 9.32 -1.26
CA SER A 43 15.28 10.11 -0.15
C SER A 43 14.18 10.47 0.86
N GLY A 44 14.48 10.37 2.15
CA GLY A 44 13.57 10.80 3.21
C GLY A 44 13.19 12.28 3.14
N SER A 45 14.07 13.14 2.60
CA SER A 45 13.78 14.55 2.35
C SER A 45 12.74 14.73 1.23
N ILE A 46 12.85 13.95 0.15
CA ILE A 46 11.86 13.95 -0.94
C ILE A 46 10.49 13.49 -0.42
N LEU A 47 10.46 12.42 0.39
CA LEU A 47 9.21 11.95 1.02
C LEU A 47 8.60 13.02 1.92
N ALA A 48 9.41 13.66 2.78
CA ALA A 48 8.97 14.71 3.68
C ALA A 48 8.37 15.90 2.92
N GLN A 49 9.05 16.35 1.87
CA GLN A 49 8.60 17.46 1.02
C GLN A 49 7.27 17.12 0.31
N ARG A 50 7.20 15.92 -0.28
CA ARG A 50 6.00 15.47 -1.02
C ARG A 50 4.78 15.28 -0.13
N LEU A 51 4.98 14.77 1.08
CA LEU A 51 3.95 14.55 2.09
C LEU A 51 3.63 15.79 2.92
N LYS A 52 4.40 16.88 2.76
CA LYS A 52 4.29 18.10 3.57
C LYS A 52 4.37 17.81 5.08
N MET A 53 5.28 16.92 5.48
CA MET A 53 5.51 16.54 6.88
C MET A 53 7.01 16.54 7.21
N SER A 54 7.31 16.43 8.52
CA SER A 54 8.69 16.33 8.98
C SER A 54 9.34 14.99 8.60
N ARG A 55 10.67 14.92 8.60
CA ARG A 55 11.41 13.65 8.42
C ARG A 55 11.05 12.61 9.49
N VAL A 56 10.79 13.08 10.73
CA VAL A 56 10.30 12.20 11.82
C VAL A 56 8.93 11.64 11.48
N GLY A 57 8.04 12.44 10.90
CA GLY A 57 6.74 11.99 10.41
C GLY A 57 6.87 10.91 9.33
N VAL A 58 7.80 11.07 8.38
CA VAL A 58 8.09 10.03 7.37
C VAL A 58 8.59 8.76 8.04
N TRP A 59 9.55 8.87 8.96
CA TRP A 59 10.07 7.72 9.69
C TRP A 59 8.96 6.95 10.43
N SER A 60 8.06 7.65 11.12
CA SER A 60 6.90 7.05 11.80
C SER A 60 5.98 6.31 10.82
N ARG A 61 5.76 6.84 9.61
CA ARG A 61 4.98 6.15 8.57
C ARG A 61 5.66 4.88 8.06
N ILE A 62 6.97 4.96 7.84
CA ILE A 62 7.78 3.79 7.45
C ILE A 62 7.73 2.71 8.54
N ALA A 63 7.83 3.08 9.82
CA ALA A 63 7.71 2.15 10.93
C ALA A 63 6.36 1.42 10.92
N LYS A 64 5.24 2.16 10.79
CA LYS A 64 3.90 1.57 10.69
C LYS A 64 3.74 0.64 9.48
N LEU A 65 4.33 0.97 8.35
CA LEU A 65 4.29 0.11 7.18
C LEU A 65 5.09 -1.18 7.39
N ARG A 66 6.22 -1.12 8.10
CA ARG A 66 6.99 -2.31 8.50
C ARG A 66 6.22 -3.19 9.48
N GLU A 67 5.57 -2.58 10.49
CA GLU A 67 4.68 -3.28 11.44
C GLU A 67 3.51 -3.97 10.72
N ALA A 68 3.03 -3.38 9.62
CA ALA A 68 2.03 -3.97 8.75
C ALA A 68 2.56 -5.04 7.78
N GLY A 69 3.82 -5.48 7.96
CA GLY A 69 4.42 -6.59 7.21
C GLY A 69 5.13 -6.20 5.91
N LEU A 70 5.32 -4.90 5.65
CA LEU A 70 6.01 -4.47 4.43
C LEU A 70 7.53 -4.44 4.61
N SER A 71 8.25 -5.09 3.73
CA SER A 71 9.71 -5.12 3.74
C SER A 71 10.29 -3.82 3.15
N ILE A 72 10.52 -2.82 4.00
CA ILE A 72 11.09 -1.54 3.61
C ILE A 72 12.50 -1.42 4.18
N GLU A 73 13.47 -1.32 3.30
CA GLU A 73 14.87 -1.10 3.65
C GLU A 73 15.18 0.40 3.80
N ALA A 74 15.99 0.74 4.79
CA ALA A 74 16.55 2.07 4.96
C ALA A 74 18.06 2.02 4.77
N SER A 75 18.60 2.98 4.04
CA SER A 75 20.04 3.13 3.84
C SER A 75 20.45 4.56 4.17
N GLN A 76 21.55 4.70 4.93
CA GLN A 76 22.09 6.01 5.28
C GLN A 76 22.40 6.80 4.00
N ASN A 77 22.05 8.09 3.99
CA ASN A 77 22.22 9.02 2.86
C ASN A 77 21.49 8.65 1.55
N ARG A 78 20.85 7.49 1.44
CA ARG A 78 20.08 7.06 0.26
C ARG A 78 18.57 7.18 0.47
N GLY A 79 18.07 6.86 1.67
CA GLY A 79 16.67 6.89 2.02
C GLY A 79 16.04 5.50 2.15
N TYR A 80 14.87 5.31 1.57
CA TYR A 80 14.03 4.12 1.73
C TYR A 80 13.73 3.46 0.38
N ARG A 81 13.64 2.14 0.36
CA ARG A 81 13.14 1.37 -0.78
C ARG A 81 12.30 0.18 -0.32
N LEU A 82 11.45 -0.31 -1.18
CA LEU A 82 10.79 -1.60 -0.98
C LEU A 82 11.84 -2.69 -1.26
N ALA A 83 12.08 -3.57 -0.29
CA ALA A 83 13.14 -4.59 -0.39
C ALA A 83 12.64 -5.90 -1.00
N ALA A 84 11.36 -6.21 -0.83
CA ALA A 84 10.69 -7.37 -1.42
C ALA A 84 9.25 -7.04 -1.76
N GLU A 85 8.68 -7.77 -2.71
CA GLU A 85 7.24 -7.71 -2.98
C GLU A 85 6.48 -8.22 -1.76
N PRO A 86 5.40 -7.55 -1.35
CA PRO A 86 4.57 -7.99 -0.25
C PRO A 86 3.88 -9.32 -0.57
N ASP A 87 3.94 -10.26 0.35
CA ASP A 87 3.29 -11.58 0.27
C ASP A 87 1.83 -11.57 0.77
N LYS A 88 1.42 -10.49 1.43
CA LYS A 88 0.07 -10.31 1.99
C LYS A 88 -0.57 -9.01 1.53
N PHE A 89 -1.87 -9.05 1.40
CA PHE A 89 -2.64 -7.84 1.14
C PHE A 89 -2.59 -6.91 2.35
N ASN A 90 -2.32 -5.65 2.05
CA ASN A 90 -2.28 -4.56 3.03
C ASN A 90 -3.11 -3.40 2.50
N GLN A 91 -3.91 -2.78 3.37
CA GLN A 91 -4.78 -1.66 3.02
C GLN A 91 -4.03 -0.55 2.26
N SER A 92 -2.92 -0.10 2.83
CA SER A 92 -2.14 1.00 2.24
C SER A 92 -1.52 0.64 0.89
N LEU A 93 -1.15 -0.62 0.68
CA LEU A 93 -0.60 -1.11 -0.58
C LEU A 93 -1.67 -1.14 -1.68
N LEU A 94 -2.85 -1.67 -1.37
CA LEU A 94 -3.94 -1.73 -2.33
C LEU A 94 -4.47 -0.32 -2.68
N GLU A 95 -4.55 0.58 -1.70
CA GLU A 95 -4.88 1.98 -1.93
C GLU A 95 -3.83 2.66 -2.84
N ALA A 96 -2.53 2.34 -2.66
CA ALA A 96 -1.47 2.87 -3.50
C ALA A 96 -1.64 2.44 -4.96
N TRP A 97 -1.93 1.16 -5.22
CA TRP A 97 -2.17 0.62 -6.55
C TRP A 97 -3.43 1.19 -7.20
N ILE A 98 -4.55 1.23 -6.48
CA ILE A 98 -5.81 1.76 -7.00
C ILE A 98 -5.72 3.24 -7.33
N HIS A 99 -4.96 4.00 -6.57
CA HIS A 99 -4.76 5.40 -6.87
C HIS A 99 -4.06 5.59 -8.24
N GLU A 100 -3.15 4.72 -8.61
CA GLU A 100 -2.50 4.77 -9.93
C GLU A 100 -3.49 4.42 -11.05
N GLU A 101 -4.31 3.41 -10.85
CA GLU A 101 -5.36 2.98 -11.80
C GLU A 101 -6.57 3.93 -11.85
N LYS A 102 -6.61 4.98 -11.01
CA LYS A 102 -7.73 5.93 -10.88
C LYS A 102 -9.07 5.27 -10.59
N ALA A 103 -9.07 4.08 -10.04
CA ALA A 103 -10.29 3.37 -9.68
C ALA A 103 -11.00 4.07 -8.52
N LYS A 104 -12.31 4.32 -8.69
CA LYS A 104 -13.17 4.90 -7.65
C LYS A 104 -13.80 3.79 -6.83
N CYS A 105 -12.99 3.00 -6.16
CA CYS A 105 -13.44 1.88 -5.33
C CYS A 105 -12.86 2.00 -3.93
N LYS A 106 -13.70 1.90 -2.90
CA LYS A 106 -13.22 1.74 -1.53
C LYS A 106 -12.77 0.31 -1.32
N ILE A 107 -11.69 0.11 -0.58
CA ILE A 107 -11.19 -1.21 -0.23
C ILE A 107 -11.17 -1.37 1.27
N PHE A 108 -11.65 -2.51 1.73
CA PHE A 108 -11.58 -2.96 3.10
C PHE A 108 -10.72 -4.22 3.15
N VAL A 109 -9.56 -4.14 3.82
CA VAL A 109 -8.63 -5.26 3.95
C VAL A 109 -8.65 -5.79 5.37
N GLN A 110 -8.81 -7.09 5.51
CA GLN A 110 -8.80 -7.80 6.77
C GLN A 110 -7.73 -8.90 6.77
N ASN A 111 -7.06 -9.11 7.91
CA ASN A 111 -6.09 -10.21 7.99
C ASN A 111 -6.79 -11.57 8.03
N SER A 112 -7.81 -11.71 8.86
CA SER A 112 -8.61 -12.94 8.98
C SER A 112 -10.04 -12.59 9.32
N ILE A 113 -10.99 -13.17 8.59
CA ILE A 113 -12.44 -13.02 8.82
C ILE A 113 -13.16 -14.33 8.58
N ASP A 114 -14.44 -14.41 8.95
CA ASP A 114 -15.25 -15.58 8.65
C ASP A 114 -15.52 -15.66 7.13
N SER A 115 -16.04 -14.59 6.54
CA SER A 115 -16.37 -14.56 5.11
C SER A 115 -16.37 -13.12 4.59
N THR A 116 -15.75 -12.87 3.44
CA THR A 116 -15.80 -11.57 2.76
C THR A 116 -17.23 -11.20 2.34
N ASN A 117 -18.06 -12.19 1.97
CA ASN A 117 -19.46 -11.97 1.66
C ASN A 117 -20.24 -11.46 2.87
N SER A 118 -20.06 -12.11 4.05
CA SER A 118 -20.72 -11.68 5.28
C SER A 118 -20.27 -10.29 5.72
N GLU A 119 -19.00 -9.97 5.53
CA GLU A 119 -18.49 -8.64 5.85
C GLU A 119 -19.05 -7.58 4.89
N ALA A 120 -19.13 -7.88 3.59
CA ALA A 120 -19.77 -6.99 2.63
C ALA A 120 -21.26 -6.74 2.96
N GLU A 121 -22.00 -7.79 3.35
CA GLU A 121 -23.39 -7.68 3.81
C GLU A 121 -23.52 -6.75 5.04
N LYS A 122 -22.61 -6.88 6.03
CA LYS A 122 -22.58 -5.97 7.20
C LYS A 122 -22.27 -4.53 6.83
N LEU A 123 -21.30 -4.31 5.94
CA LEU A 123 -20.97 -2.97 5.47
C LEU A 123 -22.19 -2.30 4.77
N LEU A 124 -22.91 -3.03 3.93
CA LEU A 124 -24.13 -2.56 3.28
C LEU A 124 -25.23 -2.25 4.31
N ALA A 125 -25.43 -3.14 5.29
CA ALA A 125 -26.41 -2.93 6.36
C ALA A 125 -26.08 -1.70 7.22
N ASN A 126 -24.80 -1.38 7.38
CA ASN A 126 -24.32 -0.19 8.08
C ASN A 126 -24.32 1.09 7.20
N GLY A 127 -24.88 1.02 5.98
CA GLY A 127 -25.05 2.16 5.10
C GLY A 127 -23.84 2.48 4.22
N GLU A 128 -22.84 1.61 4.13
CA GLU A 128 -21.73 1.79 3.18
C GLU A 128 -22.25 1.71 1.74
N LYS A 129 -21.81 2.67 0.92
CA LYS A 129 -22.25 2.77 -0.48
C LYS A 129 -21.16 2.28 -1.42
N GLY A 130 -21.54 1.49 -2.41
CA GLY A 130 -20.66 1.02 -3.47
C GLY A 130 -20.20 2.12 -4.45
N PRO A 131 -19.19 1.82 -5.28
CA PRO A 131 -18.51 0.53 -5.33
C PRO A 131 -17.46 0.37 -4.21
N PHE A 132 -17.40 -0.81 -3.60
CA PHE A 132 -16.34 -1.19 -2.67
C PHE A 132 -15.95 -2.66 -2.86
N ALA A 133 -14.76 -3.02 -2.38
CA ALA A 133 -14.27 -4.39 -2.32
C ALA A 133 -13.88 -4.76 -0.89
N VAL A 134 -14.16 -6.00 -0.51
CA VAL A 134 -13.69 -6.61 0.74
C VAL A 134 -12.68 -7.68 0.40
N ILE A 135 -11.47 -7.56 0.94
CA ILE A 135 -10.36 -8.47 0.70
C ILE A 135 -9.89 -9.01 2.05
N ALA A 136 -9.63 -10.31 2.11
CA ALA A 136 -9.07 -10.95 3.29
C ALA A 136 -7.86 -11.80 2.91
N ASN A 137 -6.84 -11.79 3.78
CA ASN A 137 -5.70 -12.70 3.64
C ASN A 137 -6.12 -14.14 3.98
N GLU A 138 -7.10 -14.29 4.90
CA GLU A 138 -7.63 -15.58 5.32
C GLU A 138 -9.14 -15.50 5.56
N GLN A 139 -9.88 -16.53 5.14
CA GLN A 139 -11.28 -16.74 5.46
C GLN A 139 -11.46 -18.05 6.23
N LYS A 140 -12.09 -17.99 7.42
CA LYS A 140 -12.37 -19.17 8.26
C LYS A 140 -13.59 -19.95 7.81
N LYS A 141 -14.56 -19.27 7.21
CA LYS A 141 -15.84 -19.83 6.74
C LYS A 141 -16.18 -19.26 5.36
N GLY A 142 -15.22 -19.37 4.42
CA GLY A 142 -15.42 -18.91 3.05
C GLY A 142 -16.61 -19.63 2.41
N ARG A 143 -17.49 -18.88 1.73
CA ARG A 143 -18.67 -19.39 1.06
C ARG A 143 -18.48 -19.42 -0.45
N GLY A 144 -18.50 -20.60 -1.03
CA GLY A 144 -18.57 -20.81 -2.46
C GLY A 144 -20.01 -20.72 -2.99
N ARG A 145 -20.17 -20.83 -4.29
CA ARG A 145 -21.49 -20.91 -4.94
C ARG A 145 -22.22 -22.18 -4.52
N LEU A 146 -23.54 -22.11 -4.40
CA LEU A 146 -24.42 -23.24 -4.04
C LEU A 146 -24.08 -23.83 -2.65
N GLY A 147 -23.64 -23.02 -1.69
CA GLY A 147 -23.35 -23.46 -0.33
C GLY A 147 -22.10 -24.32 -0.17
N ARG A 148 -21.23 -24.41 -1.18
CA ARG A 148 -19.96 -25.15 -1.07
C ARG A 148 -18.99 -24.43 -0.13
N SER A 149 -18.29 -25.19 0.71
CA SER A 149 -17.22 -24.66 1.53
C SER A 149 -15.99 -24.33 0.69
N TRP A 150 -15.30 -23.28 1.06
CA TRP A 150 -13.96 -22.96 0.56
C TRP A 150 -12.91 -23.44 1.57
N TYR A 151 -11.89 -24.11 1.10
CA TYR A 151 -10.73 -24.55 1.88
C TYR A 151 -9.47 -23.85 1.38
#